data_ad5de68212c5e43b81b3eb39a7ed1319
#
_entry.id   ad5de68212c5e43b81b3eb39a7ed1319
#
_cell.length_a   1.000
_cell.length_b   1.000
_cell.length_c   1.000
_cell.angle_alpha   90.00
_cell.angle_beta   90.00
_cell.angle_gamma   90.00
#
_symmetry.space_group_name_H-M   'P 1'
#
loop_
_entity.id
_entity.type
_entity.pdbx_description
1 polymer ?
#
loop_
_entity_poly.entity_id
_entity_poly.type
_entity_poly.pdbx_seq_one_letter_code
_entity_poly.pdbx_strand_id
1 'polypeptide(L)'
;MAKLLIVDDEPSLVLLMSTVLEKVGHTATSACNGQEALVKLGVSPENPSAALPDLILLDVMMPILDGFGVAAALRDHPRAGKIPILIVTAKGDMRPLFEAMPQVAGFFQKPFTPTGLREAVARALTPKSAP
;
A
#
# COMPACT_ATOMS: atom_id res chain seq x y z
N MET A 1 11.83 12.55 -1.73
CA MET A 1 10.47 12.24 -1.36
C MET A 1 10.36 10.77 -0.96
N ALA A 2 9.18 10.18 -1.01
CA ALA A 2 8.98 8.83 -0.49
C ALA A 2 9.09 7.77 -1.57
N LYS A 3 9.41 6.54 -1.15
CA LYS A 3 9.39 5.35 -1.99
C LYS A 3 8.06 4.64 -1.73
N LEU A 4 7.29 4.42 -2.80
CA LEU A 4 5.96 3.85 -2.70
C LEU A 4 5.92 2.50 -3.41
N LEU A 5 5.19 1.55 -2.84
CA LEU A 5 4.84 0.30 -3.52
C LEU A 5 3.34 0.32 -3.78
N ILE A 6 2.95 0.22 -5.05
CA ILE A 6 1.56 0.19 -5.47
C ILE A 6 1.18 -1.24 -5.79
N VAL A 7 0.24 -1.80 -5.05
CA VAL A 7 -0.21 -3.18 -5.22
C VAL A 7 -1.64 -3.17 -5.75
N ASP A 8 -1.80 -3.46 -7.04
CA ASP A 8 -3.08 -3.44 -7.72
C ASP A 8 -2.98 -4.31 -8.97
N ASP A 9 -4.02 -5.06 -9.29
CA ASP A 9 -4.01 -5.97 -10.43
C ASP A 9 -4.44 -5.30 -11.75
N GLU A 10 -4.81 -4.02 -11.73
CA GLU A 10 -5.17 -3.26 -12.93
C GLU A 10 -4.00 -2.40 -13.40
N PRO A 11 -3.34 -2.78 -14.52
CA PRO A 11 -2.17 -2.03 -14.99
C PRO A 11 -2.45 -0.56 -15.28
N SER A 12 -3.64 -0.24 -15.80
CA SER A 12 -4.01 1.14 -16.11
C SER A 12 -4.11 1.99 -14.85
N LEU A 13 -4.62 1.42 -13.75
CA LEU A 13 -4.70 2.12 -12.47
C LEU A 13 -3.31 2.30 -11.85
N VAL A 14 -2.47 1.29 -11.94
CA VAL A 14 -1.09 1.40 -11.46
C VAL A 14 -0.36 2.51 -12.19
N LEU A 15 -0.51 2.58 -13.52
CA LEU A 15 0.11 3.63 -14.31
C LEU A 15 -0.40 5.01 -13.92
N LEU A 16 -1.72 5.14 -13.73
CA LEU A 16 -2.31 6.41 -13.33
C LEU A 16 -1.80 6.85 -11.96
N MET A 17 -1.83 5.98 -10.98
CA MET A 17 -1.37 6.31 -9.64
C MET A 17 0.10 6.66 -9.61
N SER A 18 0.95 5.87 -10.28
CA SER A 18 2.38 6.15 -10.30
C SER A 18 2.68 7.47 -11.00
N THR A 19 1.99 7.77 -12.10
CA THR A 19 2.16 9.03 -12.81
C THR A 19 1.82 10.23 -11.92
N VAL A 20 0.68 10.16 -11.24
CA VAL A 20 0.23 11.24 -10.35
C VAL A 20 1.24 11.45 -9.22
N LEU A 21 1.72 10.38 -8.61
CA LEU A 21 2.58 10.46 -7.44
C LEU A 21 4.02 10.83 -7.80
N GLU A 22 4.50 10.38 -8.95
CA GLU A 22 5.83 10.74 -9.42
C GLU A 22 5.93 12.22 -9.77
N LYS A 23 4.82 12.84 -10.21
CA LYS A 23 4.80 14.27 -10.49
C LYS A 23 5.08 15.14 -9.27
N VAL A 24 4.84 14.64 -8.08
CA VAL A 24 5.11 15.38 -6.85
C VAL A 24 6.36 14.86 -6.12
N GLY A 25 7.19 14.09 -6.83
CA GLY A 25 8.52 13.75 -6.37
C GLY A 25 8.67 12.40 -5.69
N HIS A 26 7.62 11.59 -5.60
CA HIS A 26 7.73 10.23 -5.08
C HIS A 26 8.31 9.30 -6.15
N THR A 27 8.92 8.21 -5.72
CA THR A 27 9.27 7.11 -6.61
C THR A 27 8.29 5.96 -6.36
N ALA A 28 7.86 5.29 -7.42
CA ALA A 28 6.87 4.23 -7.31
C ALA A 28 7.34 2.95 -7.99
N THR A 29 7.18 1.84 -7.28
CA THR A 29 7.28 0.50 -7.87
C THR A 29 5.92 -0.16 -7.72
N SER A 30 5.69 -1.28 -8.39
CA SER A 30 4.38 -1.91 -8.37
C SER A 30 4.46 -3.41 -8.27
N ALA A 31 3.36 -4.00 -7.79
CA ALA A 31 3.12 -5.44 -7.80
C ALA A 31 1.70 -5.67 -8.29
N CYS A 32 1.49 -6.71 -9.10
CA CYS A 32 0.20 -6.95 -9.72
C CYS A 32 -0.70 -7.91 -8.92
N ASN A 33 -0.20 -8.43 -7.83
CA ASN A 33 -0.98 -9.24 -6.89
C ASN A 33 -0.27 -9.28 -5.55
N GLY A 34 -0.94 -9.86 -4.55
CA GLY A 34 -0.39 -9.91 -3.21
C GLY A 34 0.85 -10.76 -3.06
N GLN A 35 0.94 -11.85 -3.82
CA GLN A 35 2.12 -12.72 -3.76
C GLN A 35 3.36 -11.99 -4.29
N GLU A 36 3.22 -11.29 -5.39
CA GLU A 36 4.32 -10.48 -5.94
C GLU A 36 4.74 -9.39 -4.95
N ALA A 37 3.77 -8.79 -4.26
CA ALA A 37 4.07 -7.79 -3.23
C ALA A 37 4.92 -8.39 -2.11
N LEU A 38 4.59 -9.57 -1.63
CA LEU A 38 5.35 -10.23 -0.57
C LEU A 38 6.77 -10.58 -1.02
N VAL A 39 6.94 -10.94 -2.29
CA VAL A 39 8.28 -11.17 -2.84
C VAL A 39 9.09 -9.88 -2.84
N LYS A 40 8.52 -8.79 -3.32
CA LYS A 40 9.21 -7.51 -3.38
C LYS A 40 9.55 -6.95 -2.01
N LEU A 41 8.70 -7.23 -1.02
CA LEU A 41 8.93 -6.80 0.35
C LEU A 41 9.90 -7.71 1.11
N GLY A 42 10.32 -8.82 0.49
CA GLY A 42 11.24 -9.74 1.13
C GLY A 42 10.62 -10.53 2.27
N VAL A 43 9.30 -10.73 2.22
CA VAL A 43 8.56 -11.45 3.26
C VAL A 43 8.36 -12.91 2.92
N SER A 44 8.05 -13.22 1.66
CA SER A 44 7.81 -14.60 1.22
C SER A 44 8.25 -14.76 -0.23
N PRO A 45 9.43 -15.34 -0.47
CA PRO A 45 10.37 -15.88 0.51
C PRO A 45 11.08 -14.78 1.30
N GLU A 46 11.54 -15.13 2.48
CA GLU A 46 12.23 -14.18 3.34
C GLU A 46 13.52 -13.69 2.69
N ASN A 47 13.68 -12.39 2.58
CA ASN A 47 14.84 -11.75 1.99
C ASN A 47 15.20 -10.49 2.77
N PRO A 48 16.14 -10.58 3.72
CA PRO A 48 16.50 -9.42 4.55
C PRO A 48 17.13 -8.28 3.77
N SER A 49 17.58 -8.54 2.54
CA SER A 49 18.22 -7.52 1.70
C SER A 49 17.22 -6.76 0.83
N ALA A 50 15.94 -7.11 0.86
CA ALA A 50 14.95 -6.42 0.06
C ALA A 50 14.84 -4.95 0.49
N ALA A 51 14.80 -4.05 -0.49
CA ALA A 51 14.56 -2.63 -0.22
C ALA A 51 13.09 -2.42 0.15
N LEU A 52 12.84 -1.76 1.28
CA LEU A 52 11.49 -1.53 1.76
C LEU A 52 10.98 -0.16 1.34
N PRO A 53 9.69 -0.06 0.94
CA PRO A 53 9.09 1.24 0.65
C PRO A 53 8.76 1.99 1.94
N ASP A 54 8.43 3.26 1.78
CA ASP A 54 7.98 4.09 2.89
C ASP A 54 6.47 3.98 3.10
N LEU A 55 5.75 3.55 2.09
CA LEU A 55 4.30 3.39 2.12
C LEU A 55 3.88 2.35 1.10
N ILE A 56 2.89 1.55 1.45
CA ILE A 56 2.26 0.58 0.53
C ILE A 56 0.85 1.08 0.24
N LEU A 57 0.54 1.28 -1.07
CA LEU A 57 -0.83 1.51 -1.53
C LEU A 57 -1.37 0.14 -1.94
N LEU A 58 -2.41 -0.32 -1.27
CA LEU A 58 -2.83 -1.72 -1.36
C LEU A 58 -4.30 -1.83 -1.74
N ASP A 59 -4.56 -2.44 -2.89
CA ASP A 59 -5.91 -2.82 -3.28
C ASP A 59 -6.32 -4.08 -2.53
N VAL A 60 -7.59 -4.18 -2.18
CA VAL A 60 -8.11 -5.34 -1.43
C VAL A 60 -8.47 -6.48 -2.37
N MET A 61 -9.18 -6.17 -3.47
CA MET A 61 -9.75 -7.18 -4.36
C MET A 61 -8.79 -7.55 -5.47
N MET A 62 -7.93 -8.51 -5.23
CA MET A 62 -6.94 -9.00 -6.19
C MET A 62 -6.96 -10.52 -6.25
N PRO A 63 -6.58 -11.13 -7.39
CA PRO A 63 -6.43 -12.57 -7.48
C PRO A 63 -5.19 -13.07 -6.72
N ILE A 64 -5.12 -14.36 -6.50
CA ILE A 64 -4.02 -15.10 -5.88
C ILE A 64 -3.92 -14.82 -4.38
N LEU A 65 -3.60 -13.58 -4.00
CA LEU A 65 -3.57 -13.16 -2.61
C LEU A 65 -4.12 -11.75 -2.55
N ASP A 66 -5.23 -11.56 -1.84
CA ASP A 66 -5.88 -10.25 -1.75
C ASP A 66 -5.18 -9.32 -0.76
N GLY A 67 -5.67 -8.08 -0.68
CA GLY A 67 -5.05 -7.07 0.18
C GLY A 67 -5.14 -7.41 1.66
N PHE A 68 -6.23 -8.05 2.10
CA PHE A 68 -6.33 -8.49 3.47
C PHE A 68 -5.24 -9.53 3.80
N GLY A 69 -5.03 -10.48 2.88
CA GLY A 69 -3.97 -11.49 3.03
C GLY A 69 -2.58 -10.89 3.09
N VAL A 70 -2.32 -9.86 2.28
CA VAL A 70 -1.05 -9.15 2.33
C VAL A 70 -0.86 -8.47 3.69
N ALA A 71 -1.85 -7.71 4.13
CA ALA A 71 -1.77 -7.00 5.40
C ALA A 71 -1.59 -7.96 6.58
N ALA A 72 -2.28 -9.10 6.55
CA ALA A 72 -2.14 -10.12 7.58
C ALA A 72 -0.72 -10.71 7.60
N ALA A 73 -0.14 -10.96 6.43
CA ALA A 73 1.22 -11.49 6.32
C ALA A 73 2.27 -10.49 6.82
N LEU A 74 2.00 -9.19 6.68
CA LEU A 74 2.94 -8.16 7.11
C LEU A 74 2.82 -7.82 8.60
N ARG A 75 1.67 -8.02 9.19
CA ARG A 75 1.36 -7.50 10.54
C ARG A 75 2.42 -7.83 11.58
N ASP A 76 2.90 -9.05 11.60
CA ASP A 76 3.86 -9.50 12.60
C ASP A 76 5.29 -9.60 12.06
N HIS A 77 5.51 -9.15 10.83
CA HIS A 77 6.84 -9.22 10.23
C HIS A 77 7.75 -8.16 10.86
N PRO A 78 8.97 -8.52 11.31
CA PRO A 78 9.82 -7.59 12.05
C PRO A 78 10.26 -6.36 11.26
N ARG A 79 10.38 -6.47 9.93
CA ARG A 79 10.79 -5.33 9.09
C ARG A 79 9.60 -4.71 8.38
N ALA A 80 8.82 -5.53 7.67
CA ALA A 80 7.73 -5.03 6.83
C ALA A 80 6.49 -4.63 7.64
N GLY A 81 6.33 -5.14 8.85
CA GLY A 81 5.18 -4.84 9.69
C GLY A 81 5.10 -3.40 10.17
N LYS A 82 6.16 -2.63 9.98
CA LYS A 82 6.19 -1.21 10.38
C LYS A 82 5.88 -0.25 9.24
N ILE A 83 5.76 -0.76 8.01
CA ILE A 83 5.48 0.08 6.86
C ILE A 83 4.00 0.45 6.87
N PRO A 84 3.66 1.74 6.82
CA PRO A 84 2.25 2.12 6.77
C PRO A 84 1.59 1.66 5.48
N ILE A 85 0.31 1.30 5.57
CA ILE A 85 -0.48 0.82 4.45
C ILE A 85 -1.65 1.78 4.23
N LEU A 86 -1.82 2.25 2.99
CA LEU A 86 -2.99 2.98 2.56
C LEU A 86 -3.84 2.01 1.74
N ILE A 87 -5.03 1.68 2.22
CA ILE A 87 -5.95 0.80 1.51
C ILE A 87 -6.65 1.61 0.41
N VAL A 88 -6.53 1.15 -0.83
CA VAL A 88 -7.15 1.80 -1.98
C VAL A 88 -8.11 0.79 -2.61
N THR A 89 -9.41 1.00 -2.45
CA THR A 89 -10.38 0.01 -2.88
C THR A 89 -11.61 0.64 -3.54
N ALA A 90 -12.19 -0.09 -4.49
CA ALA A 90 -13.41 0.33 -5.18
C ALA A 90 -14.67 -0.01 -4.40
N LYS A 91 -14.58 -0.89 -3.41
CA LYS A 91 -15.77 -1.53 -2.87
C LYS A 91 -16.00 -1.20 -1.41
N GLY A 92 -17.08 -0.47 -1.15
CA GLY A 92 -17.68 -0.31 0.16
C GLY A 92 -16.74 0.12 1.28
N ASP A 93 -17.21 -0.02 2.50
CA ASP A 93 -16.40 0.28 3.68
C ASP A 93 -15.67 -0.98 4.14
N MET A 94 -14.38 -1.02 3.89
CA MET A 94 -13.52 -2.14 4.26
C MET A 94 -12.85 -1.94 5.62
N ARG A 95 -13.10 -0.82 6.29
CA ARG A 95 -12.44 -0.51 7.56
C ARG A 95 -12.60 -1.59 8.63
N PRO A 96 -13.79 -2.22 8.79
CA PRO A 96 -13.91 -3.26 9.81
C PRO A 96 -12.96 -4.44 9.63
N LEU A 97 -12.58 -4.77 8.39
CA LEU A 97 -11.65 -5.87 8.13
C LEU A 97 -10.24 -5.58 8.62
N PHE A 98 -9.89 -4.32 8.80
CA PHE A 98 -8.53 -3.89 9.10
C PHE A 98 -8.38 -3.26 10.48
N GLU A 99 -9.43 -3.32 11.31
CA GLU A 99 -9.41 -2.68 12.63
C GLU A 99 -8.30 -3.18 13.55
N ALA A 100 -7.94 -4.45 13.44
CA ALA A 100 -6.90 -5.05 14.25
C ALA A 100 -5.50 -4.85 13.68
N MET A 101 -5.36 -4.07 12.61
CA MET A 101 -4.10 -3.88 11.91
C MET A 101 -3.61 -2.43 12.07
N PRO A 102 -2.79 -2.14 13.11
CA PRO A 102 -2.34 -0.77 13.37
C PRO A 102 -1.46 -0.19 12.26
N GLN A 103 -0.93 -1.05 11.38
CA GLN A 103 -0.13 -0.66 10.24
C GLN A 103 -0.96 0.08 9.18
N VAL A 104 -2.27 -0.14 9.14
CA VAL A 104 -3.16 0.52 8.18
C VAL A 104 -3.34 1.98 8.60
N ALA A 105 -2.80 2.88 7.78
CA ALA A 105 -2.77 4.32 8.08
C ALA A 105 -3.96 5.06 7.50
N GLY A 106 -4.71 4.47 6.57
CA GLY A 106 -5.85 5.14 6.00
C GLY A 106 -6.53 4.30 4.92
N PHE A 107 -7.65 4.82 4.45
CA PHE A 107 -8.49 4.20 3.43
C PHE A 107 -8.80 5.22 2.36
N PHE A 108 -8.71 4.81 1.10
CA PHE A 108 -8.98 5.69 -0.02
C PHE A 108 -9.83 4.96 -1.03
N GLN A 109 -10.99 5.51 -1.34
CA GLN A 109 -11.98 4.85 -2.18
C GLN A 109 -11.84 5.25 -3.64
N LYS A 110 -11.89 4.27 -4.53
CA LYS A 110 -11.99 4.48 -5.96
C LYS A 110 -13.44 4.83 -6.34
N PRO A 111 -13.69 5.60 -7.40
CA PRO A 111 -12.71 6.32 -8.21
C PRO A 111 -12.15 7.52 -7.46
N PHE A 112 -10.98 7.98 -7.87
CA PHE A 112 -10.30 9.04 -7.15
C PHE A 112 -9.88 10.17 -8.09
N THR A 113 -9.63 11.36 -7.49
CA THR A 113 -9.00 12.46 -8.20
C THR A 113 -7.50 12.46 -7.93
N PRO A 114 -6.70 13.01 -8.85
CA PRO A 114 -5.26 13.14 -8.60
C PRO A 114 -4.95 13.89 -7.31
N THR A 115 -5.65 14.99 -7.05
CA THR A 115 -5.46 15.77 -5.82
C THR A 115 -5.78 14.95 -4.58
N GLY A 116 -6.93 14.23 -4.61
CA GLY A 116 -7.32 13.37 -3.49
C GLY A 116 -6.28 12.29 -3.19
N LEU A 117 -5.75 11.67 -4.24
CA LEU A 117 -4.72 10.64 -4.07
C LEU A 117 -3.45 11.22 -3.46
N ARG A 118 -2.97 12.36 -3.96
CA ARG A 118 -1.78 13.01 -3.40
C ARG A 118 -1.95 13.34 -1.93
N GLU A 119 -3.12 13.87 -1.56
CA GLU A 119 -3.41 14.23 -0.18
C GLU A 119 -3.49 13.01 0.73
N ALA A 120 -4.10 11.92 0.26
CA ALA A 120 -4.21 10.68 1.02
C ALA A 120 -2.82 10.09 1.29
N VAL A 121 -1.95 10.09 0.28
CA VAL A 121 -0.59 9.61 0.43
C VAL A 121 0.20 10.48 1.41
N ALA A 122 0.08 11.80 1.29
CA ALA A 122 0.77 12.72 2.20
C ALA A 122 0.35 12.49 3.65
N ARG A 123 -0.95 12.30 3.89
CA ARG A 123 -1.45 12.01 5.24
C ARG A 123 -0.94 10.67 5.77
N ALA A 124 -0.89 9.65 4.91
CA ALA A 124 -0.43 8.32 5.32
C ALA A 124 1.06 8.31 5.63
N LEU A 125 1.83 9.16 4.99
CA LEU A 125 3.28 9.29 5.22
C LEU A 125 3.60 10.14 6.44
N THR A 126 2.65 10.94 6.91
CA THR A 126 2.88 11.81 8.09
C THR A 126 2.85 10.95 9.34
N PRO A 127 3.89 11.00 10.18
CA PRO A 127 3.87 10.26 11.44
C PRO A 127 2.70 10.70 12.30
N LYS A 128 2.08 9.75 12.98
CA LYS A 128 1.03 10.07 13.92
C LYS A 128 1.63 10.94 15.02
N SER A 129 1.00 12.08 15.26
CA SER A 129 1.42 12.94 16.37
C SER A 129 1.33 12.17 17.67
N ALA A 130 2.39 12.24 18.46
CA ALA A 130 2.32 11.70 19.81
C ALA A 130 1.26 12.49 20.58
N PRO A 131 0.37 11.83 21.32
CA PRO A 131 -0.60 12.54 22.13
C PRO A 131 0.07 13.31 23.25
#